data_98cebb6938d90a46e84a18066f4fe6c2
#
_entry.id   98cebb6938d90a46e84a18066f4fe6c2
#
_cell.length_a   1.000
_cell.length_b   1.000
_cell.length_c   1.000
_cell.angle_alpha   90.00
_cell.angle_beta   90.00
_cell.angle_gamma   90.00
#
_symmetry.space_group_name_H-M   'P 1'
#
loop_
_entity.id
_entity.type
_entity.pdbx_description
1 polymer ?
#
loop_
_entity_poly.entity_id
_entity_poly.type
_entity_poly.pdbx_seq_one_letter_code
_entity_poly.pdbx_strand_id
1 'polypeptide(L)'
;MAIELRECAGIAQFNTGSSKCLLDPGKVKAIILTMHGYKLPANATAELLEAACHDDRPNRIFPIKTIIEYAPSGGEANKNATGYGPNKITSYSAKDDVWTVDEYDASLKANIMAAKGVAFDAYFVDENNVVYGINDGTDILAGIPLAGIYPGGQDWDSSGTEANLTVGTMFKDYEKYVKNADYRVYKFDVVEALKGLVYVELVKQDTGENNYKLKEHFGNLDVTSFFGAALSEGASSCFDGEVSAVKFENGNLVITATGTPSLKSPKVLQENGVVGIEQWKA
;
A
#
# COMPACT_ATOMS: atom_id res chain seq x y z
N MET A 1 15.02 -15.51 13.19
CA MET A 1 13.59 -15.78 13.47
C MET A 1 12.97 -14.48 13.95
N ALA A 2 12.16 -13.81 13.15
CA ALA A 2 11.64 -12.47 13.44
C ALA A 2 10.19 -12.47 13.97
N ILE A 3 9.64 -13.65 14.27
CA ILE A 3 8.28 -13.78 14.79
C ILE A 3 8.41 -14.10 16.27
N GLU A 4 8.17 -13.11 17.13
CA GLU A 4 7.87 -13.38 18.54
C GLU A 4 6.36 -13.40 18.69
N LEU A 5 5.86 -14.54 19.15
CA LEU A 5 4.56 -14.55 19.81
C LEU A 5 4.70 -13.65 21.03
N ARG A 6 3.84 -12.65 21.15
CA ARG A 6 3.80 -11.76 22.32
C ARG A 6 3.74 -12.63 23.56
N GLU A 7 4.67 -12.46 24.52
CA GLU A 7 4.58 -13.14 25.80
C GLU A 7 3.25 -12.74 26.43
N CYS A 8 2.42 -13.74 26.72
CA CYS A 8 1.19 -13.51 27.46
C CYS A 8 1.57 -13.11 28.88
N ALA A 9 1.53 -11.84 29.21
CA ALA A 9 1.63 -11.38 30.58
C ALA A 9 0.51 -12.05 31.40
N GLY A 10 0.91 -12.94 32.31
CA GLY A 10 0.15 -13.95 33.00
C GLY A 10 -1.07 -13.51 33.82
N ILE A 11 -2.05 -12.87 33.22
CA ILE A 11 -3.29 -12.48 33.88
C ILE A 11 -4.47 -13.17 33.22
N ALA A 12 -5.13 -14.01 34.05
CA ALA A 12 -6.49 -14.52 33.92
C ALA A 12 -6.92 -14.81 32.46
N GLN A 13 -6.37 -15.83 31.88
CA GLN A 13 -6.98 -16.41 30.68
C GLN A 13 -8.33 -16.98 31.08
N PHE A 14 -9.39 -16.33 30.62
CA PHE A 14 -10.69 -16.98 30.63
C PHE A 14 -10.55 -18.30 29.83
N ASN A 15 -11.06 -19.36 30.36
CA ASN A 15 -11.03 -20.67 29.71
C ASN A 15 -11.96 -20.68 28.48
N THR A 16 -11.52 -20.02 27.41
CA THR A 16 -12.26 -19.88 26.14
C THR A 16 -11.85 -20.92 25.12
N GLY A 17 -10.93 -21.82 25.47
CA GLY A 17 -10.34 -22.78 24.54
C GLY A 17 -9.38 -22.17 23.51
N SER A 18 -9.03 -20.89 23.63
CA SER A 18 -8.04 -20.25 22.76
C SER A 18 -6.62 -20.59 23.21
N SER A 19 -5.81 -21.09 22.29
CA SER A 19 -4.39 -21.34 22.51
C SER A 19 -3.51 -20.08 22.28
N LYS A 20 -4.09 -19.01 21.75
CA LYS A 20 -3.38 -17.75 21.46
C LYS A 20 -3.56 -16.75 22.59
N CYS A 21 -2.53 -15.99 22.87
CA CYS A 21 -2.64 -14.81 23.72
C CYS A 21 -3.65 -13.83 23.15
N LEU A 22 -4.42 -13.19 24.01
CA LEU A 22 -5.28 -12.08 23.59
C LEU A 22 -4.41 -10.98 23.01
N LEU A 23 -4.58 -10.71 21.72
CA LEU A 23 -4.01 -9.53 21.09
C LEU A 23 -4.87 -8.33 21.49
N ASP A 24 -4.22 -7.27 21.94
CA ASP A 24 -4.85 -5.95 22.07
C ASP A 24 -4.63 -5.22 20.74
N PRO A 25 -5.64 -5.13 19.87
CA PRO A 25 -5.47 -4.49 18.57
C PRO A 25 -5.20 -3.01 18.74
N GLY A 26 -4.08 -2.55 18.18
CA GLY A 26 -3.76 -1.14 18.09
C GLY A 26 -4.57 -0.41 17.01
N LYS A 27 -4.35 0.90 16.90
CA LYS A 27 -4.94 1.70 15.81
C LYS A 27 -4.25 1.35 14.50
N VAL A 28 -5.03 1.10 13.47
CA VAL A 28 -4.49 0.87 12.11
C VAL A 28 -3.83 2.14 11.60
N LYS A 29 -2.59 2.03 11.13
CA LYS A 29 -1.76 3.12 10.63
C LYS A 29 -1.45 3.01 9.15
N ALA A 30 -1.53 1.79 8.59
CA ALA A 30 -1.33 1.58 7.17
C ALA A 30 -2.17 0.41 6.64
N ILE A 31 -2.45 0.45 5.34
CA ILE A 31 -2.99 -0.66 4.56
C ILE A 31 -1.95 -1.04 3.52
N ILE A 32 -1.65 -2.33 3.44
CA ILE A 32 -0.84 -2.89 2.37
C ILE A 32 -1.80 -3.54 1.38
N LEU A 33 -1.88 -3.00 0.17
CA LEU A 33 -2.59 -3.63 -0.93
C LEU A 33 -1.62 -4.50 -1.73
N THR A 34 -2.10 -5.67 -2.15
CA THR A 34 -1.34 -6.59 -2.99
C THR A 34 -2.21 -7.10 -4.13
N MET A 35 -1.59 -7.58 -5.20
CA MET A 35 -2.35 -8.30 -6.22
C MET A 35 -2.95 -9.57 -5.62
N HIS A 36 -4.13 -9.96 -6.11
CA HIS A 36 -4.83 -11.12 -5.57
C HIS A 36 -3.97 -12.39 -5.59
N GLY A 37 -3.88 -13.04 -4.43
CA GLY A 37 -3.10 -14.26 -4.24
C GLY A 37 -1.63 -14.06 -3.83
N TYR A 38 -1.13 -12.82 -3.77
CA TYR A 38 0.19 -12.54 -3.21
C TYR A 38 0.19 -12.75 -1.69
N LYS A 39 1.27 -13.33 -1.18
CA LYS A 39 1.43 -13.59 0.26
C LYS A 39 2.68 -12.90 0.78
N LEU A 40 2.56 -12.26 1.93
CA LEU A 40 3.71 -11.66 2.58
C LEU A 40 4.70 -12.76 3.02
N PRO A 41 6.02 -12.57 2.80
CA PRO A 41 7.01 -13.53 3.24
C PRO A 41 6.92 -13.81 4.74
N ALA A 42 7.05 -15.08 5.12
CA ALA A 42 6.98 -15.50 6.54
C ALA A 42 8.08 -14.86 7.41
N ASN A 43 9.24 -14.58 6.81
CA ASN A 43 10.39 -13.94 7.46
C ASN A 43 10.63 -12.53 6.89
N ALA A 44 9.56 -11.72 6.75
CA ALA A 44 9.69 -10.36 6.27
C ALA A 44 10.63 -9.54 7.19
N THR A 45 11.53 -8.80 6.57
CA THR A 45 12.37 -7.76 7.20
C THR A 45 11.98 -6.41 6.63
N ALA A 46 12.47 -5.32 7.23
CA ALA A 46 12.22 -3.98 6.71
C ALA A 46 12.68 -3.85 5.25
N GLU A 47 13.88 -4.36 4.94
CA GLU A 47 14.46 -4.33 3.60
C GLU A 47 13.65 -5.15 2.59
N LEU A 48 13.09 -6.30 3.00
CA LEU A 48 12.25 -7.12 2.13
C LEU A 48 10.91 -6.43 1.83
N LEU A 49 10.31 -5.73 2.81
CA LEU A 49 9.09 -4.96 2.58
C LEU A 49 9.34 -3.75 1.69
N GLU A 50 10.46 -3.04 1.91
CA GLU A 50 10.87 -1.94 1.03
C GLU A 50 11.11 -2.44 -0.40
N ALA A 51 11.84 -3.55 -0.57
CA ALA A 51 12.06 -4.16 -1.87
C ALA A 51 10.75 -4.60 -2.54
N ALA A 52 9.79 -5.14 -1.78
CA ALA A 52 8.48 -5.52 -2.30
C ALA A 52 7.65 -4.32 -2.78
N CYS A 53 7.83 -3.12 -2.20
CA CYS A 53 7.23 -1.90 -2.74
C CYS A 53 7.76 -1.55 -4.14
N HIS A 54 8.99 -1.96 -4.46
CA HIS A 54 9.67 -1.66 -5.73
C HIS A 54 9.67 -2.84 -6.70
N ASP A 55 9.16 -4.01 -6.31
CA ASP A 55 9.16 -5.20 -7.16
C ASP A 55 8.23 -5.01 -8.37
N ASP A 56 8.39 -5.87 -9.37
CA ASP A 56 7.51 -5.90 -10.53
C ASP A 56 6.17 -6.58 -10.18
N ARG A 57 5.10 -6.18 -10.87
CA ARG A 57 3.80 -6.89 -10.75
C ARG A 57 3.96 -8.34 -11.23
N PRO A 58 3.37 -9.33 -10.58
CA PRO A 58 2.32 -9.25 -9.54
C PRO A 58 2.83 -9.19 -8.09
N ASN A 59 4.14 -9.19 -7.85
CA ASN A 59 4.73 -9.31 -6.52
C ASN A 59 4.85 -7.98 -5.76
N ARG A 60 4.47 -6.88 -6.40
CA ARG A 60 4.51 -5.55 -5.80
C ARG A 60 3.45 -5.38 -4.73
N ILE A 61 3.83 -4.70 -3.64
CA ILE A 61 2.92 -4.20 -2.62
C ILE A 61 2.68 -2.70 -2.80
N PHE A 62 1.48 -2.25 -2.47
CA PHE A 62 1.04 -0.85 -2.61
C PHE A 62 0.62 -0.34 -1.24
N PRO A 63 1.45 0.47 -0.55
CA PRO A 63 1.13 0.98 0.77
C PRO A 63 0.21 2.20 0.70
N ILE A 64 -0.80 2.23 1.57
CA ILE A 64 -1.55 3.42 1.94
C ILE A 64 -1.21 3.69 3.40
N LYS A 65 -0.60 4.84 3.69
CA LYS A 65 -0.09 5.20 5.02
C LYS A 65 -0.85 6.37 5.63
N THR A 66 -0.41 6.80 6.80
CA THR A 66 -0.97 7.97 7.51
C THR A 66 -2.46 7.86 7.81
N ILE A 67 -2.93 6.66 8.15
CA ILE A 67 -4.32 6.46 8.56
C ILE A 67 -4.51 7.01 9.97
N ILE A 68 -5.48 7.91 10.13
CA ILE A 68 -5.80 8.57 11.40
C ILE A 68 -7.13 8.12 11.98
N GLU A 69 -8.07 7.66 11.16
CA GLU A 69 -9.41 7.25 11.60
C GLU A 69 -9.90 6.02 10.85
N TYR A 70 -10.74 5.26 11.53
CA TYR A 70 -11.40 4.06 11.02
C TYR A 70 -12.90 4.12 11.29
N ALA A 71 -13.71 4.02 10.26
CA ALA A 71 -15.15 3.96 10.34
C ALA A 71 -15.65 2.59 9.81
N PRO A 72 -16.00 1.64 10.71
CA PRO A 72 -16.53 0.34 10.31
C PRO A 72 -17.93 0.48 9.73
N SER A 73 -18.20 -0.25 8.65
CA SER A 73 -19.54 -0.33 8.06
C SER A 73 -19.88 -1.76 7.64
N GLY A 74 -21.09 -2.20 7.94
CA GLY A 74 -21.56 -3.53 7.58
C GLY A 74 -20.96 -4.65 8.45
N GLY A 75 -21.13 -5.89 7.98
CA GLY A 75 -20.73 -7.09 8.71
C GLY A 75 -21.71 -7.55 9.77
N GLU A 76 -22.91 -6.92 9.86
CA GLU A 76 -23.94 -7.31 10.80
C GLU A 76 -24.67 -8.57 10.35
N ALA A 77 -25.13 -9.36 11.34
CA ALA A 77 -25.90 -10.56 11.06
C ALA A 77 -27.32 -10.23 10.62
N ASN A 78 -27.72 -10.69 9.45
CA ASN A 78 -29.10 -10.68 8.98
C ASN A 78 -29.88 -11.80 9.65
N LYS A 79 -30.96 -11.45 10.33
CA LYS A 79 -31.77 -12.38 11.12
C LYS A 79 -33.17 -12.47 10.55
N ASN A 80 -33.67 -13.69 10.37
CA ASN A 80 -35.05 -13.96 10.00
C ASN A 80 -35.83 -14.60 11.17
N ALA A 81 -37.03 -14.08 11.42
CA ALA A 81 -37.96 -14.70 12.34
C ALA A 81 -38.53 -16.01 11.75
N THR A 82 -38.59 -17.04 12.56
CA THR A 82 -39.18 -18.33 12.18
C THR A 82 -40.49 -18.56 12.94
N GLY A 83 -41.54 -17.75 12.67
CA GLY A 83 -42.81 -17.82 13.38
C GLY A 83 -42.64 -17.61 14.90
N TYR A 84 -43.10 -18.57 15.71
CA TYR A 84 -42.91 -18.54 17.17
C TYR A 84 -41.52 -19.01 17.64
N GLY A 85 -40.67 -19.42 16.73
CA GLY A 85 -39.31 -19.88 17.05
C GLY A 85 -38.31 -18.73 17.19
N PRO A 86 -37.07 -19.03 17.63
CA PRO A 86 -36.02 -18.04 17.73
C PRO A 86 -35.59 -17.55 16.35
N ASN A 87 -35.11 -16.32 16.28
CA ASN A 87 -34.49 -15.78 15.08
C ASN A 87 -33.29 -16.63 14.61
N LYS A 88 -33.20 -16.86 13.31
CA LYS A 88 -32.06 -17.54 12.68
C LYS A 88 -31.20 -16.52 11.90
N ILE A 89 -29.89 -16.62 12.03
CA ILE A 89 -28.95 -15.87 11.19
C ILE A 89 -28.93 -16.52 9.81
N THR A 90 -29.22 -15.75 8.77
CA THR A 90 -29.29 -16.23 7.38
C THR A 90 -28.08 -15.84 6.56
N SER A 91 -27.46 -14.69 6.87
CA SER A 91 -26.28 -14.16 6.19
C SER A 91 -25.66 -13.03 7.01
N TYR A 92 -24.56 -12.50 6.54
CA TYR A 92 -23.99 -11.24 7.02
C TYR A 92 -24.11 -10.16 5.94
N SER A 93 -24.30 -8.92 6.34
CA SER A 93 -24.25 -7.79 5.42
C SER A 93 -22.84 -7.62 4.83
N ALA A 94 -22.75 -6.99 3.67
CA ALA A 94 -21.45 -6.65 3.08
C ALA A 94 -20.64 -5.80 4.07
N LYS A 95 -19.33 -6.08 4.14
CA LYS A 95 -18.40 -5.31 4.96
C LYS A 95 -17.68 -4.30 4.08
N ASP A 96 -17.80 -3.04 4.45
CA ASP A 96 -17.20 -1.91 3.74
C ASP A 96 -16.60 -0.95 4.76
N ASP A 97 -15.30 -1.00 4.95
CA ASP A 97 -14.60 -0.18 5.93
C ASP A 97 -14.05 1.07 5.27
N VAL A 98 -14.21 2.21 5.95
CA VAL A 98 -13.73 3.51 5.49
C VAL A 98 -12.59 3.95 6.40
N TRP A 99 -11.51 4.38 5.78
CA TRP A 99 -10.26 4.82 6.41
C TRP A 99 -10.00 6.27 6.05
N THR A 100 -9.76 7.10 7.05
CA THR A 100 -9.36 8.49 6.84
C THR A 100 -7.85 8.57 6.81
N VAL A 101 -7.31 9.07 5.72
CA VAL A 101 -5.89 9.35 5.52
C VAL A 101 -5.64 10.80 5.90
N ASP A 102 -4.62 11.03 6.72
CA ASP A 102 -4.17 12.35 7.09
C ASP A 102 -3.65 13.09 5.85
N GLU A 103 -4.01 14.34 5.73
CA GLU A 103 -3.73 15.20 4.58
C GLU A 103 -4.48 14.78 3.28
N TYR A 104 -4.67 15.77 2.43
CA TYR A 104 -5.25 15.57 1.11
C TYR A 104 -4.18 15.23 0.08
N ASP A 105 -4.17 14.00 -0.39
CA ASP A 105 -3.29 13.55 -1.47
C ASP A 105 -4.08 13.31 -2.77
N ALA A 106 -3.96 14.25 -3.70
CA ALA A 106 -4.60 14.16 -5.01
C ALA A 106 -4.05 12.98 -5.84
N SER A 107 -2.77 12.67 -5.71
CA SER A 107 -2.13 11.57 -6.40
C SER A 107 -2.66 10.24 -5.91
N LEU A 108 -2.80 10.05 -4.59
CA LEU A 108 -3.39 8.86 -4.00
C LEU A 108 -4.83 8.67 -4.48
N LYS A 109 -5.64 9.73 -4.46
CA LYS A 109 -7.03 9.69 -4.94
C LYS A 109 -7.11 9.26 -6.41
N ALA A 110 -6.28 9.85 -7.28
CA ALA A 110 -6.23 9.51 -8.69
C ALA A 110 -5.77 8.07 -8.93
N ASN A 111 -4.75 7.60 -8.18
CA ASN A 111 -4.25 6.23 -8.23
C ASN A 111 -5.34 5.21 -7.86
N ILE A 112 -6.10 5.47 -6.78
CA ILE A 112 -7.19 4.59 -6.36
C ILE A 112 -8.31 4.57 -7.42
N MET A 113 -8.64 5.72 -8.02
CA MET A 113 -9.61 5.78 -9.11
C MET A 113 -9.15 5.00 -10.35
N ALA A 114 -7.88 5.11 -10.72
CA ALA A 114 -7.29 4.38 -11.84
C ALA A 114 -7.26 2.85 -11.60
N ALA A 115 -7.19 2.42 -10.34
CA ALA A 115 -7.20 1.02 -9.95
C ALA A 115 -8.60 0.37 -9.92
N LYS A 116 -9.64 1.07 -10.37
CA LYS A 116 -11.02 0.54 -10.42
C LYS A 116 -11.09 -0.77 -11.19
N GLY A 117 -11.65 -1.80 -10.55
CA GLY A 117 -11.81 -3.14 -11.15
C GLY A 117 -10.59 -4.05 -11.04
N VAL A 118 -9.51 -3.58 -10.43
CA VAL A 118 -8.36 -4.44 -10.10
C VAL A 118 -8.69 -5.22 -8.83
N ALA A 119 -8.44 -6.54 -8.87
CA ALA A 119 -8.60 -7.40 -7.71
C ALA A 119 -7.39 -7.26 -6.77
N PHE A 120 -7.61 -6.75 -5.58
CA PHE A 120 -6.61 -6.62 -4.53
C PHE A 120 -6.90 -7.53 -3.36
N ASP A 121 -5.84 -7.89 -2.65
CA ASP A 121 -5.90 -8.38 -1.29
C ASP A 121 -5.31 -7.30 -0.36
N ALA A 122 -5.84 -7.17 0.85
CA ALA A 122 -5.39 -6.16 1.82
C ALA A 122 -4.81 -6.79 3.07
N TYR A 123 -3.80 -6.13 3.63
CA TYR A 123 -3.33 -6.34 5.00
C TYR A 123 -3.47 -5.04 5.76
N PHE A 124 -3.89 -5.10 7.01
CA PHE A 124 -3.97 -3.94 7.87
C PHE A 124 -2.81 -3.96 8.86
N VAL A 125 -2.15 -2.82 9.02
CA VAL A 125 -0.98 -2.66 9.91
C VAL A 125 -1.34 -1.71 11.03
N ASP A 126 -1.17 -2.13 12.28
CA ASP A 126 -1.43 -1.29 13.42
C ASP A 126 -0.17 -0.60 13.99
N GLU A 127 -0.37 0.29 14.95
CA GLU A 127 0.68 1.04 15.64
C GLU A 127 1.64 0.17 16.47
N ASN A 128 1.30 -1.10 16.70
CA ASN A 128 2.11 -2.08 17.42
C ASN A 128 2.90 -3.01 16.47
N ASN A 129 2.99 -2.66 15.19
CA ASN A 129 3.61 -3.48 14.13
C ASN A 129 2.97 -4.86 13.96
N VAL A 130 1.67 -4.95 14.24
CA VAL A 130 0.87 -6.14 13.95
C VAL A 130 0.28 -6.01 12.56
N VAL A 131 0.51 -7.01 11.74
CA VAL A 131 -0.06 -7.12 10.39
C VAL A 131 -1.18 -8.14 10.41
N TYR A 132 -2.40 -7.68 10.10
CA TYR A 132 -3.60 -8.49 10.06
C TYR A 132 -3.88 -8.97 8.63
N GLY A 133 -4.28 -10.24 8.51
CA GLY A 133 -4.63 -10.88 7.26
C GLY A 133 -5.51 -12.09 7.51
N ILE A 134 -5.37 -13.11 6.66
CA ILE A 134 -6.05 -14.39 6.82
C ILE A 134 -5.07 -15.55 6.77
N ASN A 135 -5.42 -16.64 7.46
CA ASN A 135 -4.76 -17.93 7.31
C ASN A 135 -5.48 -18.74 6.23
N ASP A 136 -4.77 -19.15 5.21
CA ASP A 136 -5.30 -19.96 4.11
C ASP A 136 -4.94 -21.46 4.26
N GLY A 137 -4.50 -21.88 5.44
CA GLY A 137 -4.07 -23.23 5.75
C GLY A 137 -2.57 -23.45 5.59
N THR A 138 -1.81 -22.39 5.35
CA THR A 138 -0.34 -22.39 5.31
C THR A 138 0.23 -21.57 6.47
N ASP A 139 1.52 -21.71 6.76
CA ASP A 139 2.18 -20.88 7.80
C ASP A 139 2.44 -19.43 7.34
N ILE A 140 2.01 -19.06 6.13
CA ILE A 140 2.21 -17.75 5.54
C ILE A 140 0.91 -16.95 5.68
N LEU A 141 1.02 -15.69 6.11
CA LEU A 141 -0.12 -14.79 6.17
C LEU A 141 -0.55 -14.38 4.76
N ALA A 142 -1.81 -14.64 4.42
CA ALA A 142 -2.41 -14.20 3.17
C ALA A 142 -3.21 -12.91 3.37
N GLY A 143 -3.33 -12.11 2.32
CA GLY A 143 -4.14 -10.89 2.35
C GLY A 143 -5.64 -11.18 2.38
N ILE A 144 -6.40 -10.25 2.89
CA ILE A 144 -7.86 -10.29 2.94
C ILE A 144 -8.39 -9.93 1.54
N PRO A 145 -9.09 -10.83 0.84
CA PRO A 145 -9.59 -10.53 -0.49
C PRO A 145 -10.61 -9.40 -0.48
N LEU A 146 -10.37 -8.38 -1.31
CA LEU A 146 -11.27 -7.26 -1.50
C LEU A 146 -12.13 -7.45 -2.76
N ALA A 147 -13.39 -7.01 -2.68
CA ALA A 147 -14.25 -6.83 -3.86
C ALA A 147 -13.84 -5.58 -4.65
N GLY A 148 -13.24 -4.61 -3.97
CA GLY A 148 -12.72 -3.38 -4.57
C GLY A 148 -12.23 -2.40 -3.53
N ILE A 149 -11.56 -1.37 -4.04
CA ILE A 149 -11.18 -0.16 -3.30
C ILE A 149 -11.77 1.05 -4.00
N TYR A 150 -12.07 2.09 -3.26
CA TYR A 150 -12.57 3.34 -3.84
C TYR A 150 -12.11 4.55 -3.01
N PRO A 151 -11.87 5.71 -3.65
CA PRO A 151 -11.68 6.94 -2.91
C PRO A 151 -13.04 7.43 -2.43
N GLY A 152 -13.14 7.74 -1.16
CA GLY A 152 -14.35 8.29 -0.55
C GLY A 152 -14.44 9.81 -0.67
N GLY A 153 -15.07 10.42 0.34
CA GLY A 153 -15.18 11.86 0.46
C GLY A 153 -13.81 12.54 0.61
N GLN A 154 -13.84 13.83 0.39
CA GLN A 154 -12.71 14.73 0.61
C GLN A 154 -13.24 15.90 1.40
N ASP A 155 -12.64 16.16 2.53
CA ASP A 155 -12.94 17.34 3.31
C ASP A 155 -11.88 18.41 3.03
N TRP A 156 -12.37 19.64 2.87
CA TRP A 156 -11.52 20.81 2.73
C TRP A 156 -11.21 21.39 4.11
N ASP A 157 -10.06 22.01 4.21
CA ASP A 157 -9.63 22.67 5.43
C ASP A 157 -10.64 23.73 5.89
N SER A 158 -11.00 23.69 7.15
CA SER A 158 -11.96 24.62 7.78
C SER A 158 -11.58 24.88 9.23
N SER A 159 -12.26 25.80 9.92
CA SER A 159 -11.96 26.17 11.31
C SER A 159 -12.02 25.00 12.32
N GLY A 160 -12.54 23.85 11.94
CA GLY A 160 -12.69 22.70 12.85
C GLY A 160 -12.38 21.35 12.20
N THR A 161 -11.94 21.34 10.95
CA THR A 161 -11.67 20.12 10.19
C THR A 161 -10.44 20.34 9.34
N GLU A 162 -9.44 19.48 9.49
CA GLU A 162 -8.27 19.45 8.59
C GLU A 162 -8.63 18.75 7.28
N ALA A 163 -7.96 19.16 6.19
CA ALA A 163 -8.15 18.53 4.90
C ALA A 163 -7.72 17.06 4.96
N ASN A 164 -8.59 16.16 4.51
CA ASN A 164 -8.33 14.72 4.51
C ASN A 164 -8.87 14.04 3.26
N LEU A 165 -8.53 12.77 3.10
CA LEU A 165 -9.05 11.88 2.07
C LEU A 165 -9.52 10.59 2.73
N THR A 166 -10.71 10.11 2.37
CA THR A 166 -11.16 8.79 2.80
C THR A 166 -10.94 7.74 1.71
N VAL A 167 -10.62 6.53 2.15
CA VAL A 167 -10.42 5.35 1.30
C VAL A 167 -11.34 4.24 1.79
N GLY A 168 -12.19 3.73 0.90
CA GLY A 168 -13.07 2.60 1.22
C GLY A 168 -12.47 1.26 0.78
N THR A 169 -12.61 0.24 1.63
CA THR A 169 -12.21 -1.14 1.36
C THR A 169 -13.40 -2.07 1.48
N MET A 170 -13.86 -2.60 0.35
CA MET A 170 -14.98 -3.54 0.30
C MET A 170 -14.47 -4.97 0.40
N PHE A 171 -14.86 -5.70 1.45
CA PHE A 171 -14.49 -7.10 1.62
C PHE A 171 -15.24 -7.98 0.61
N LYS A 172 -14.52 -8.90 -0.03
CA LYS A 172 -15.14 -9.84 -0.97
C LYS A 172 -16.00 -10.89 -0.27
N ASP A 173 -15.53 -11.37 0.89
CA ASP A 173 -16.19 -12.39 1.68
C ASP A 173 -15.87 -12.18 3.17
N TYR A 174 -16.74 -11.45 3.85
CA TYR A 174 -16.55 -11.12 5.27
C TYR A 174 -16.62 -12.36 6.17
N GLU A 175 -17.48 -13.31 5.86
CA GLU A 175 -17.62 -14.53 6.65
C GLU A 175 -16.36 -15.39 6.58
N LYS A 176 -15.76 -15.49 5.39
CA LYS A 176 -14.46 -16.16 5.21
C LYS A 176 -13.35 -15.45 5.98
N TYR A 177 -13.34 -14.12 5.96
CA TYR A 177 -12.36 -13.35 6.74
C TYR A 177 -12.48 -13.66 8.24
N VAL A 178 -13.67 -13.57 8.82
CA VAL A 178 -13.88 -13.81 10.26
C VAL A 178 -13.47 -15.23 10.67
N LYS A 179 -13.75 -16.24 9.82
CA LYS A 179 -13.37 -17.64 10.09
C LYS A 179 -11.86 -17.88 10.04
N ASN A 180 -11.14 -17.13 9.23
CA ASN A 180 -9.72 -17.38 8.96
C ASN A 180 -8.81 -16.20 9.37
N ALA A 181 -9.34 -15.22 10.10
CA ALA A 181 -8.55 -14.07 10.55
C ALA A 181 -7.29 -14.52 11.29
N ASP A 182 -6.15 -13.98 10.88
CA ASP A 182 -4.85 -14.26 11.49
C ASP A 182 -3.99 -13.00 11.47
N TYR A 183 -2.88 -13.02 12.20
CA TYR A 183 -1.98 -11.88 12.30
C TYR A 183 -0.53 -12.31 12.48
N ARG A 184 0.39 -11.39 12.21
CA ARG A 184 1.82 -11.53 12.51
C ARG A 184 2.31 -10.27 13.22
N VAL A 185 3.18 -10.44 14.19
CA VAL A 185 3.82 -9.34 14.92
C VAL A 185 5.26 -9.22 14.44
N TYR A 186 5.65 -8.03 14.00
CA TYR A 186 7.00 -7.75 13.55
C TYR A 186 7.77 -6.92 14.58
N LYS A 187 9.11 -7.10 14.63
CA LYS A 187 10.02 -6.42 15.58
C LYS A 187 10.57 -5.08 15.05
N PHE A 188 10.22 -4.71 13.84
CA PHE A 188 10.63 -3.47 13.19
C PHE A 188 9.41 -2.63 12.86
N ASP A 189 9.62 -1.35 12.63
CA ASP A 189 8.55 -0.45 12.20
C ASP A 189 8.11 -0.80 10.78
N VAL A 190 6.94 -1.45 10.69
CA VAL A 190 6.36 -1.90 9.42
C VAL A 190 5.94 -0.68 8.58
N VAL A 191 5.38 0.35 9.21
CA VAL A 191 4.88 1.55 8.51
C VAL A 191 6.03 2.34 7.89
N GLU A 192 7.17 2.43 8.60
CA GLU A 192 8.37 3.10 8.08
C GLU A 192 8.99 2.31 6.92
N ALA A 193 8.99 0.98 6.99
CA ALA A 193 9.51 0.11 5.94
C ALA A 193 8.71 0.17 4.63
N LEU A 194 7.43 0.60 4.70
CA LEU A 194 6.56 0.73 3.53
C LEU A 194 6.88 2.03 2.79
N LYS A 195 7.68 1.95 1.73
CA LYS A 195 8.04 3.09 0.88
C LYS A 195 7.32 3.00 -0.46
N GLY A 196 6.28 3.81 -0.63
CA GLY A 196 5.49 3.89 -1.86
C GLY A 196 6.27 4.46 -3.04
N LEU A 197 5.70 4.34 -4.24
CA LEU A 197 6.26 4.86 -5.48
C LEU A 197 5.48 6.08 -5.95
N VAL A 198 6.20 7.10 -6.40
CA VAL A 198 5.64 8.24 -7.12
C VAL A 198 5.66 7.93 -8.62
N TYR A 199 4.50 8.03 -9.26
CA TYR A 199 4.42 7.89 -10.73
C TYR A 199 4.90 9.15 -11.40
N VAL A 200 5.91 9.02 -12.27
CA VAL A 200 6.57 10.15 -12.91
C VAL A 200 6.57 10.02 -14.43
N GLU A 201 6.67 11.15 -15.09
CA GLU A 201 6.88 11.26 -16.53
C GLU A 201 8.19 11.99 -16.82
N LEU A 202 8.91 11.50 -17.82
CA LEU A 202 10.10 12.15 -18.34
C LEU A 202 9.70 13.11 -19.46
N VAL A 203 9.64 14.41 -19.14
CA VAL A 203 9.15 15.46 -20.05
C VAL A 203 10.30 16.21 -20.67
N LYS A 204 10.46 16.11 -22.01
CA LYS A 204 11.44 16.86 -22.76
C LYS A 204 11.16 18.36 -22.68
N GLN A 205 12.21 19.16 -22.46
CA GLN A 205 12.12 20.61 -22.39
C GLN A 205 12.48 21.25 -23.73
N ASP A 206 11.84 22.38 -24.04
CA ASP A 206 12.12 23.15 -25.26
C ASP A 206 13.47 23.91 -25.20
N THR A 207 14.02 24.03 -24.00
CA THR A 207 15.31 24.71 -23.75
C THR A 207 16.47 23.71 -23.76
N GLY A 208 17.03 23.44 -24.94
CA GLY A 208 18.17 22.53 -25.12
C GLY A 208 17.77 21.15 -25.66
N GLU A 209 18.62 20.58 -26.53
CA GLU A 209 18.29 19.36 -27.27
C GLU A 209 18.04 18.11 -26.40
N ASN A 210 18.68 18.05 -25.23
CA ASN A 210 18.70 16.85 -24.39
C ASN A 210 18.23 17.10 -22.95
N ASN A 211 17.52 18.20 -22.72
CA ASN A 211 17.03 18.57 -21.40
C ASN A 211 15.67 17.93 -21.12
N TYR A 212 15.56 17.28 -19.96
CA TYR A 212 14.35 16.64 -19.48
C TYR A 212 14.05 17.08 -18.05
N LYS A 213 12.75 17.09 -17.72
CA LYS A 213 12.25 17.23 -16.37
C LYS A 213 11.54 15.95 -15.96
N LEU A 214 11.66 15.60 -14.70
CA LEU A 214 10.90 14.54 -14.10
C LEU A 214 9.68 15.17 -13.42
N LYS A 215 8.48 14.88 -13.93
CA LYS A 215 7.23 15.42 -13.41
C LYS A 215 6.36 14.31 -12.86
N GLU A 216 5.72 14.58 -11.75
CA GLU A 216 4.72 13.68 -11.21
C GLU A 216 3.52 13.59 -12.16
N HIS A 217 3.10 12.37 -12.47
CA HIS A 217 2.02 12.13 -13.44
C HIS A 217 0.68 12.72 -12.99
N PHE A 218 0.28 12.50 -11.73
CA PHE A 218 -1.02 12.92 -11.22
C PHE A 218 -1.07 14.35 -10.67
N GLY A 219 0.04 14.88 -10.20
CA GLY A 219 0.14 16.21 -9.63
C GLY A 219 0.85 17.22 -10.51
N ASN A 220 1.52 16.77 -11.59
CA ASN A 220 2.37 17.57 -12.47
C ASN A 220 3.47 18.36 -11.74
N LEU A 221 3.83 17.93 -10.53
CA LEU A 221 4.89 18.53 -9.72
C LEU A 221 6.25 18.19 -10.34
N ASP A 222 7.14 19.18 -10.41
CA ASP A 222 8.54 18.96 -10.82
C ASP A 222 9.33 18.32 -9.68
N VAL A 223 9.62 17.03 -9.81
CA VAL A 223 10.37 16.24 -8.84
C VAL A 223 11.82 16.00 -9.28
N THR A 224 12.29 16.68 -10.32
CA THR A 224 13.64 16.50 -10.88
C THR A 224 14.73 16.74 -9.84
N SER A 225 14.56 17.74 -8.96
CA SER A 225 15.54 18.05 -7.91
C SER A 225 15.69 16.96 -6.85
N PHE A 226 14.66 16.15 -6.63
CA PHE A 226 14.70 15.07 -5.64
C PHE A 226 15.45 13.83 -6.16
N PHE A 227 15.28 13.49 -7.43
CA PHE A 227 15.77 12.23 -8.00
C PHE A 227 16.88 12.42 -9.02
N GLY A 228 17.11 13.65 -9.50
CA GLY A 228 18.03 13.93 -10.59
C GLY A 228 19.48 13.56 -10.30
N ALA A 229 19.96 13.78 -9.08
CA ALA A 229 21.30 13.39 -8.68
C ALA A 229 21.49 11.87 -8.71
N ALA A 230 20.58 11.12 -8.08
CA ALA A 230 20.61 9.65 -8.07
C ALA A 230 20.49 9.05 -9.48
N LEU A 231 19.63 9.60 -10.35
CA LEU A 231 19.51 9.20 -11.74
C LEU A 231 20.79 9.49 -12.55
N SER A 232 21.49 10.57 -12.24
CA SER A 232 22.78 10.90 -12.87
C SER A 232 23.90 9.95 -12.42
N GLU A 233 23.91 9.54 -11.14
CA GLU A 233 24.85 8.55 -10.62
C GLU A 233 24.62 7.16 -11.20
N GLY A 234 23.35 6.72 -11.29
CA GLY A 234 22.97 5.46 -11.91
C GLY A 234 23.15 5.44 -13.45
N ALA A 235 23.29 6.63 -14.06
CA ALA A 235 23.55 6.84 -15.46
C ALA A 235 22.68 5.98 -16.40
N SER A 236 23.25 5.40 -17.44
CA SER A 236 22.52 4.56 -18.43
C SER A 236 21.86 3.32 -17.83
N SER A 237 22.29 2.86 -16.64
CA SER A 237 21.70 1.70 -15.98
C SER A 237 20.27 1.93 -15.53
N CYS A 238 19.85 3.19 -15.31
CA CYS A 238 18.51 3.56 -14.90
C CYS A 238 17.52 3.76 -16.07
N PHE A 239 18.01 3.72 -17.32
CA PHE A 239 17.20 4.05 -18.48
C PHE A 239 17.08 2.89 -19.46
N ASP A 240 15.94 2.80 -20.13
CA ASP A 240 15.74 2.00 -21.33
C ASP A 240 16.05 2.86 -22.56
N GLY A 241 16.49 2.21 -23.64
CA GLY A 241 16.95 2.85 -24.86
C GLY A 241 18.46 3.01 -24.90
N GLU A 242 18.97 3.53 -26.00
CA GLU A 242 20.40 3.77 -26.18
C GLU A 242 20.83 5.09 -25.53
N VAL A 243 20.88 5.09 -24.20
CA VAL A 243 21.34 6.24 -23.40
C VAL A 243 22.85 6.13 -23.17
N SER A 244 23.59 7.11 -23.66
CA SER A 244 25.05 7.15 -23.57
C SER A 244 25.58 7.99 -22.39
N ALA A 245 24.82 9.00 -21.97
CA ALA A 245 25.18 9.84 -20.83
C ALA A 245 23.96 10.45 -20.16
N VAL A 246 24.03 10.59 -18.84
CA VAL A 246 23.03 11.28 -18.02
C VAL A 246 23.77 12.23 -17.07
N LYS A 247 23.30 13.46 -16.97
CA LYS A 247 23.82 14.46 -16.02
C LYS A 247 22.68 15.22 -15.38
N PHE A 248 22.86 15.60 -14.14
CA PHE A 248 21.94 16.51 -13.46
C PHE A 248 22.58 17.89 -13.34
N GLU A 249 22.11 18.84 -14.13
CA GLU A 249 22.68 20.19 -14.19
C GLU A 249 21.56 21.24 -14.24
N ASN A 250 21.70 22.30 -13.45
CA ASN A 250 20.77 23.44 -13.41
C ASN A 250 19.29 23.03 -13.21
N GLY A 251 19.05 21.98 -12.40
CA GLY A 251 17.71 21.48 -12.13
C GLY A 251 17.07 20.72 -13.29
N ASN A 252 17.83 20.30 -14.29
CA ASN A 252 17.39 19.47 -15.41
C ASN A 252 18.20 18.18 -15.48
N LEU A 253 17.60 17.13 -16.01
CA LEU A 253 18.29 15.94 -16.47
C LEU A 253 18.72 16.14 -17.92
N VAL A 254 20.02 16.16 -18.16
CA VAL A 254 20.60 16.21 -19.51
C VAL A 254 20.86 14.76 -19.93
N ILE A 255 20.05 14.24 -20.85
CA ILE A 255 20.10 12.83 -21.27
C ILE A 255 20.52 12.75 -22.73
N THR A 256 21.69 12.17 -23.00
CA THR A 256 22.13 11.90 -24.38
C THR A 256 21.71 10.51 -24.78
N ALA A 257 20.75 10.41 -25.70
CA ALA A 257 20.18 9.14 -26.18
C ALA A 257 19.95 9.15 -27.68
N THR A 258 19.97 7.94 -28.30
CA THR A 258 19.63 7.74 -29.71
C THR A 258 18.14 7.38 -29.84
N GLY A 259 17.26 8.17 -29.27
CA GLY A 259 15.80 7.90 -29.26
C GLY A 259 15.13 8.55 -28.05
N THR A 260 13.91 8.13 -27.77
CA THR A 260 13.20 8.63 -26.59
C THR A 260 13.60 7.80 -25.36
N PRO A 261 14.32 8.40 -24.38
CA PRO A 261 14.68 7.69 -23.17
C PRO A 261 13.46 7.43 -22.30
N SER A 262 13.46 6.30 -21.60
CA SER A 262 12.48 5.99 -20.56
C SER A 262 13.16 5.37 -19.35
N LEU A 263 12.54 5.51 -18.16
CA LEU A 263 13.07 4.87 -16.95
C LEU A 263 12.81 3.36 -16.97
N LYS A 264 13.76 2.61 -16.42
CA LYS A 264 13.59 1.17 -16.17
C LYS A 264 12.60 0.92 -15.04
N SER A 265 12.31 -0.35 -14.77
CA SER A 265 11.40 -0.75 -13.69
C SER A 265 11.92 -0.28 -12.33
N PRO A 266 11.03 -0.03 -11.34
CA PRO A 266 11.43 0.43 -10.01
C PRO A 266 12.43 -0.48 -9.32
N LYS A 267 12.36 -1.79 -9.57
CA LYS A 267 13.33 -2.76 -9.06
C LYS A 267 14.75 -2.47 -9.56
N VAL A 268 14.90 -2.26 -10.85
CA VAL A 268 16.20 -1.93 -11.45
C VAL A 268 16.69 -0.55 -11.01
N LEU A 269 15.76 0.41 -10.85
CA LEU A 269 16.09 1.73 -10.33
C LEU A 269 16.62 1.64 -8.89
N GLN A 270 15.98 0.85 -8.03
CA GLN A 270 16.40 0.62 -6.64
C GLN A 270 17.80 -0.02 -6.58
N GLU A 271 18.08 -1.03 -7.42
CA GLU A 271 19.40 -1.66 -7.53
C GLU A 271 20.51 -0.66 -7.92
N ASN A 272 20.16 0.44 -8.59
CA ASN A 272 21.06 1.53 -8.98
C ASN A 272 20.96 2.77 -8.08
N GLY A 273 20.39 2.64 -6.88
CA GLY A 273 20.32 3.72 -5.88
C GLY A 273 19.22 4.75 -6.09
N VAL A 274 18.30 4.53 -7.04
CA VAL A 274 17.14 5.40 -7.28
C VAL A 274 15.89 4.75 -6.68
N VAL A 275 15.43 5.27 -5.56
CA VAL A 275 14.33 4.70 -4.78
C VAL A 275 13.10 5.60 -4.83
N GLY A 276 11.91 5.03 -4.96
CA GLY A 276 10.65 5.74 -4.74
C GLY A 276 9.98 6.30 -6.00
N ILE A 277 10.42 5.95 -7.20
CA ILE A 277 9.78 6.39 -8.45
C ILE A 277 9.50 5.25 -9.43
N GLU A 278 8.47 5.47 -10.24
CA GLU A 278 8.13 4.63 -11.39
C GLU A 278 7.68 5.50 -12.55
N GLN A 279 8.18 5.23 -13.75
CA GLN A 279 7.67 5.91 -14.93
C GLN A 279 6.26 5.42 -15.26
N TRP A 280 5.32 6.38 -15.39
CA TRP A 280 3.97 6.07 -15.87
C TRP A 280 4.03 5.55 -17.29
N LYS A 281 3.39 4.39 -17.52
CA LYS A 281 3.21 3.79 -18.85
C LYS A 281 1.70 3.73 -19.09
N ALA A 282 1.24 4.48 -20.10
CA ALA A 282 -0.16 4.50 -20.50
C ALA A 282 -0.65 3.13 -21.01
#